data_bcc6f8132baf3046e111c91dd6bd5ea5
#
_entry.id   bcc6f8132baf3046e111c91dd6bd5ea5
#
_cell.length_a   1.000
_cell.length_b   1.000
_cell.length_c   1.000
_cell.angle_alpha   90.00
_cell.angle_beta   90.00
_cell.angle_gamma   90.00
#
_symmetry.space_group_name_H-M   'P 1'
#
loop_
_entity.id
_entity.type
_entity.pdbx_description
1 polymer ?
#
loop_
_entity_poly.entity_id
_entity_poly.type
_entity_poly.pdbx_seq_one_letter_code
_entity_poly.pdbx_strand_id
1 'polypeptide(L)'
;MAPSDGRDFRLSVLNPGGRDLEQYFDELVGPEASAHPPINFHAFAGCTRGSVHRSAKNAIEEKRPILLLLRGNFRATERALIQCQKAKRTVAVALKETGLHQIAEQLRDPGRLRRFLRVVARADGCIATTPEAAEIFRRVRLKQETDTVAFIATPYPLEEKPWDFAVPPNQQSGIFVGTREWDVPSRNHLAALLLAREISVATDEPVTVFNLAGRKGLRLLTALEFPPSKLRVHDKHEPYAEYLREVAKHKIVLQLDRSRVPGQVAGDALLARTICVGGDGAIERIAFAKFCGEGRTTAQLKTLASELLKNTDARATAVVETQWRAAERLSFHAVRKQLALFFARIGDHS
;
A
#
# COMPACT_ATOMS: atom_id res chain seq x y z
N MET A 1 -31.79 -9.87 -8.06
CA MET A 1 -31.29 -8.72 -8.80
C MET A 1 -29.87 -9.00 -9.24
N ALA A 2 -29.52 -8.77 -10.52
CA ALA A 2 -28.12 -8.87 -10.94
C ALA A 2 -27.30 -7.86 -10.13
N PRO A 3 -26.10 -8.21 -9.61
CA PRO A 3 -25.28 -7.26 -8.87
C PRO A 3 -24.99 -6.07 -9.78
N SER A 4 -25.34 -4.88 -9.33
CA SER A 4 -25.00 -3.63 -10.02
C SER A 4 -23.47 -3.63 -10.25
N ASP A 5 -23.06 -3.14 -11.41
CA ASP A 5 -21.64 -3.06 -11.86
C ASP A 5 -20.74 -2.20 -10.90
N GLY A 6 -21.26 -1.81 -9.75
CA GLY A 6 -20.56 -1.02 -8.72
C GLY A 6 -20.24 0.42 -9.17
N ARG A 7 -20.68 0.85 -10.36
CA ARG A 7 -20.32 2.17 -10.92
C ARG A 7 -20.78 3.32 -10.04
N ASP A 8 -21.93 3.18 -9.40
CA ASP A 8 -22.52 4.22 -8.53
C ASP A 8 -22.13 4.09 -7.07
N PHE A 9 -21.32 3.07 -6.73
CA PHE A 9 -20.88 2.87 -5.35
C PHE A 9 -19.85 3.94 -4.97
N ARG A 10 -20.16 4.71 -3.91
CA ARG A 10 -19.29 5.73 -3.33
C ARG A 10 -19.04 5.43 -1.86
N LEU A 11 -17.82 5.65 -1.40
CA LEU A 11 -17.36 5.33 -0.04
C LEU A 11 -16.86 6.59 0.67
N SER A 12 -17.28 6.81 1.91
CA SER A 12 -16.65 7.79 2.79
C SER A 12 -15.58 7.09 3.64
N VAL A 13 -14.33 7.52 3.52
CA VAL A 13 -13.24 7.08 4.40
C VAL A 13 -13.14 8.05 5.58
N LEU A 14 -13.35 7.55 6.79
CA LEU A 14 -13.30 8.35 8.01
C LEU A 14 -12.03 8.05 8.81
N ASN A 15 -11.15 9.05 8.95
CA ASN A 15 -9.91 9.00 9.71
C ASN A 15 -9.99 9.93 10.95
N PRO A 16 -10.69 9.53 12.02
CA PRO A 16 -10.92 10.41 13.17
C PRO A 16 -9.62 10.74 13.88
N GLY A 17 -9.34 12.04 14.04
CA GLY A 17 -8.10 12.55 14.60
C GLY A 17 -6.90 12.48 13.65
N GLY A 18 -7.13 12.23 12.36
CA GLY A 18 -6.13 12.35 11.30
C GLY A 18 -5.68 13.80 11.08
N ARG A 19 -4.51 13.96 10.45
CA ARG A 19 -3.97 15.29 10.08
C ARG A 19 -4.28 15.64 8.63
N ASP A 20 -4.57 14.63 7.80
CA ASP A 20 -4.86 14.81 6.38
C ASP A 20 -6.08 15.73 6.20
N LEU A 21 -6.06 16.60 5.21
CA LEU A 21 -7.20 17.46 4.88
C LEU A 21 -8.39 16.61 4.42
N GLU A 22 -9.60 17.10 4.65
CA GLU A 22 -10.80 16.51 4.06
C GLU A 22 -10.75 16.70 2.55
N GLN A 23 -11.14 15.67 1.81
CA GLN A 23 -10.99 15.64 0.36
C GLN A 23 -12.14 14.87 -0.30
N TYR A 24 -12.62 15.42 -1.42
CA TYR A 24 -13.61 14.80 -2.30
C TYR A 24 -12.94 14.36 -3.60
N PHE A 25 -13.32 13.19 -4.11
CA PHE A 25 -12.77 12.59 -5.32
C PHE A 25 -13.81 12.49 -6.44
N ASP A 26 -14.68 13.50 -6.59
CA ASP A 26 -15.68 13.52 -7.66
C ASP A 26 -15.01 13.34 -9.02
N GLU A 27 -13.82 13.92 -9.18
CA GLU A 27 -12.88 13.63 -10.27
C GLU A 27 -11.57 13.11 -9.71
N LEU A 28 -10.90 12.23 -10.45
CA LEU A 28 -9.58 11.75 -10.06
C LEU A 28 -8.56 12.87 -10.32
N VAL A 29 -8.00 13.40 -9.25
CA VAL A 29 -6.91 14.39 -9.32
C VAL A 29 -5.68 13.79 -9.98
N GLY A 30 -5.06 14.54 -10.89
CA GLY A 30 -3.80 14.17 -11.50
C GLY A 30 -2.63 14.20 -10.48
N PRO A 31 -1.50 13.58 -10.82
CA PRO A 31 -0.34 13.47 -9.93
C PRO A 31 0.30 14.81 -9.57
N GLU A 32 0.10 15.84 -10.38
CA GLU A 32 0.62 17.20 -10.18
C GLU A 32 -0.28 18.07 -9.30
N ALA A 33 -1.45 17.58 -8.92
CA ALA A 33 -2.36 18.37 -8.12
C ALA A 33 -1.81 18.58 -6.70
N SER A 34 -2.13 19.73 -6.10
CA SER A 34 -1.80 20.01 -4.69
C SER A 34 -2.61 19.16 -3.70
N ALA A 35 -3.66 18.50 -4.17
CA ALA A 35 -4.46 17.58 -3.38
C ALA A 35 -3.67 16.31 -3.01
N HIS A 36 -4.05 15.65 -1.92
CA HIS A 36 -3.40 14.40 -1.53
C HIS A 36 -3.56 13.34 -2.63
N PRO A 37 -2.49 12.68 -3.06
CA PRO A 37 -2.58 11.65 -4.08
C PRO A 37 -3.46 10.48 -3.60
N PRO A 38 -4.14 9.76 -4.51
CA PRO A 38 -5.01 8.64 -4.18
C PRO A 38 -4.20 7.39 -3.87
N ILE A 39 -3.44 7.44 -2.77
CA ILE A 39 -2.62 6.34 -2.23
C ILE A 39 -3.10 5.94 -0.83
N ASN A 40 -2.71 4.78 -0.36
CA ASN A 40 -3.11 4.24 0.94
C ASN A 40 -4.64 4.27 1.10
N PHE A 41 -5.15 4.81 2.21
CA PHE A 41 -6.61 4.87 2.43
C PHE A 41 -7.32 5.92 1.58
N HIS A 42 -6.61 6.94 1.07
CA HIS A 42 -7.18 7.87 0.08
C HIS A 42 -7.50 7.16 -1.24
N ALA A 43 -6.79 6.09 -1.57
CA ALA A 43 -7.07 5.29 -2.75
C ALA A 43 -8.44 4.59 -2.69
N PHE A 44 -8.94 4.20 -1.51
CA PHE A 44 -10.28 3.64 -1.36
C PHE A 44 -11.37 4.69 -1.62
N ALA A 45 -11.16 5.93 -1.20
CA ALA A 45 -12.04 7.03 -1.57
C ALA A 45 -11.92 7.34 -3.08
N GLY A 46 -10.69 7.45 -3.59
CA GLY A 46 -10.43 7.74 -5.01
C GLY A 46 -11.05 6.72 -5.96
N CYS A 47 -10.86 5.42 -5.71
CA CYS A 47 -11.39 4.36 -6.58
C CYS A 47 -12.93 4.31 -6.61
N THR A 48 -13.59 4.85 -5.59
CA THR A 48 -15.06 4.89 -5.48
C THR A 48 -15.65 6.27 -5.80
N ARG A 49 -14.85 7.24 -6.22
CA ARG A 49 -15.27 8.65 -6.33
C ARG A 49 -15.97 9.16 -5.07
N GLY A 50 -15.42 8.76 -3.93
CA GLY A 50 -15.92 9.08 -2.60
C GLY A 50 -15.18 10.23 -1.95
N SER A 51 -15.03 10.16 -0.63
CA SER A 51 -14.47 11.24 0.16
C SER A 51 -13.62 10.75 1.33
N VAL A 52 -12.74 11.62 1.82
CA VAL A 52 -11.96 11.40 3.04
C VAL A 52 -12.34 12.47 4.06
N HIS A 53 -12.70 12.04 5.27
CA HIS A 53 -13.13 12.90 6.36
C HIS A 53 -12.32 12.67 7.63
N ARG A 54 -12.22 13.71 8.45
CA ARG A 54 -11.69 13.65 9.81
C ARG A 54 -12.81 13.71 10.85
N SER A 55 -13.95 14.28 10.46
CA SER A 55 -15.15 14.46 11.27
C SER A 55 -16.19 13.39 10.98
N ALA A 56 -16.67 12.72 12.02
CA ALA A 56 -17.79 11.80 11.89
C ALA A 56 -19.06 12.49 11.41
N LYS A 57 -19.28 13.75 11.78
CA LYS A 57 -20.42 14.56 11.34
C LYS A 57 -20.44 14.66 9.81
N ASN A 58 -19.34 15.10 9.21
CA ASN A 58 -19.24 15.29 7.74
C ASN A 58 -19.42 13.96 6.99
N ALA A 59 -18.80 12.88 7.47
CA ALA A 59 -18.97 11.55 6.88
C ALA A 59 -20.42 11.03 6.95
N ILE A 60 -21.13 11.33 8.03
CA ILE A 60 -22.53 10.94 8.22
C ILE A 60 -23.46 11.73 7.29
N GLU A 61 -23.22 13.03 7.09
CA GLU A 61 -24.03 13.92 6.24
C GLU A 61 -24.06 13.44 4.77
N GLU A 62 -23.00 12.79 4.29
CA GLU A 62 -22.95 12.26 2.92
C GLU A 62 -23.86 11.05 2.67
N LYS A 63 -24.40 10.43 3.69
CA LYS A 63 -25.32 9.28 3.60
C LYS A 63 -24.75 8.07 2.82
N ARG A 64 -23.42 7.90 2.79
CA ARG A 64 -22.69 6.81 2.13
C ARG A 64 -22.24 5.75 3.15
N PRO A 65 -21.90 4.52 2.72
CA PRO A 65 -21.15 3.58 3.53
C PRO A 65 -19.83 4.18 4.01
N ILE A 66 -19.37 3.77 5.19
CA ILE A 66 -18.20 4.37 5.83
C ILE A 66 -17.12 3.30 6.07
N LEU A 67 -15.90 3.58 5.61
CA LEU A 67 -14.68 2.87 6.02
C LEU A 67 -14.03 3.67 7.15
N LEU A 68 -14.18 3.21 8.38
CA LEU A 68 -13.68 3.87 9.57
C LEU A 68 -12.30 3.34 9.96
N LEU A 69 -11.30 4.24 10.04
CA LEU A 69 -9.93 3.86 10.33
C LEU A 69 -9.65 3.76 11.83
N LEU A 70 -9.10 2.62 12.23
CA LEU A 70 -8.53 2.39 13.56
C LEU A 70 -7.14 3.03 13.62
N ARG A 71 -6.98 4.05 14.48
CA ARG A 71 -5.76 4.84 14.61
C ARG A 71 -5.43 5.20 16.06
N GLY A 72 -4.15 5.32 16.35
CA GLY A 72 -3.65 5.82 17.63
C GLY A 72 -4.11 4.94 18.82
N ASN A 73 -4.82 5.52 19.78
CA ASN A 73 -5.34 4.79 20.95
C ASN A 73 -6.77 4.27 20.76
N PHE A 74 -7.33 4.39 19.56
CA PHE A 74 -8.68 3.96 19.14
C PHE A 74 -9.85 4.66 19.82
N ARG A 75 -9.63 5.64 20.72
CA ARG A 75 -10.73 6.35 21.41
C ARG A 75 -11.58 7.18 20.45
N ALA A 76 -10.93 7.89 19.53
CA ALA A 76 -11.65 8.68 18.52
C ALA A 76 -12.45 7.79 17.57
N THR A 77 -11.88 6.67 17.17
CA THR A 77 -12.55 5.66 16.33
C THR A 77 -13.77 5.05 17.02
N GLU A 78 -13.66 4.67 18.30
CA GLU A 78 -14.77 4.10 19.07
C GLU A 78 -15.94 5.10 19.19
N ARG A 79 -15.64 6.39 19.43
CA ARG A 79 -16.66 7.46 19.47
C ARG A 79 -17.32 7.67 18.10
N ALA A 80 -16.51 7.69 17.03
CA ALA A 80 -17.01 7.86 15.68
C ALA A 80 -17.91 6.69 15.26
N LEU A 81 -17.55 5.45 15.58
CA LEU A 81 -18.37 4.26 15.32
C LEU A 81 -19.76 4.40 15.96
N ILE A 82 -19.81 4.79 17.26
CA ILE A 82 -21.07 5.00 17.96
C ILE A 82 -21.94 6.07 17.29
N GLN A 83 -21.33 7.18 16.83
CA GLN A 83 -22.06 8.24 16.13
C GLN A 83 -22.61 7.75 14.78
N CYS A 84 -21.81 7.04 13.99
CA CYS A 84 -22.23 6.49 12.70
C CYS A 84 -23.38 5.46 12.88
N GLN A 85 -23.29 4.59 13.87
CA GLN A 85 -24.33 3.61 14.16
C GLN A 85 -25.65 4.26 14.62
N LYS A 86 -25.58 5.31 15.47
CA LYS A 86 -26.77 6.10 15.84
C LYS A 86 -27.44 6.74 14.62
N ALA A 87 -26.64 7.13 13.63
CA ALA A 87 -27.13 7.67 12.36
C ALA A 87 -27.51 6.59 11.34
N LYS A 88 -27.54 5.31 11.73
CA LYS A 88 -27.88 4.15 10.90
C LYS A 88 -27.02 4.11 9.62
N ARG A 89 -25.70 4.30 9.76
CA ARG A 89 -24.74 4.16 8.66
C ARG A 89 -24.09 2.78 8.72
N THR A 90 -23.97 2.12 7.57
CA THR A 90 -23.17 0.89 7.44
C THR A 90 -21.69 1.22 7.58
N VAL A 91 -21.00 0.61 8.54
CA VAL A 91 -19.62 0.92 8.90
C VAL A 91 -18.74 -0.33 8.85
N ALA A 92 -17.76 -0.33 7.95
CA ALA A 92 -16.64 -1.25 8.05
C ALA A 92 -15.46 -0.56 8.74
N VAL A 93 -14.68 -1.32 9.52
CA VAL A 93 -13.45 -0.80 10.16
C VAL A 93 -12.22 -1.37 9.50
N ALA A 94 -11.13 -0.57 9.46
CA ALA A 94 -9.82 -1.01 9.01
C ALA A 94 -8.71 -0.47 9.92
N LEU A 95 -7.65 -1.25 10.14
CA LEU A 95 -6.43 -0.75 10.77
C LEU A 95 -5.71 0.21 9.82
N LYS A 96 -5.33 1.39 10.28
CA LYS A 96 -4.56 2.33 9.44
C LYS A 96 -3.14 1.81 9.19
N GLU A 97 -2.54 1.19 10.18
CA GLU A 97 -1.20 0.62 10.13
C GLU A 97 -1.32 -0.89 10.26
N THR A 98 -1.03 -1.60 9.19
CA THR A 98 -1.41 -3.02 8.98
C THR A 98 -0.24 -3.99 8.83
N GLY A 99 1.01 -3.51 8.95
CA GLY A 99 2.16 -4.40 9.07
C GLY A 99 2.10 -5.20 10.38
N LEU A 100 2.48 -6.46 10.37
CA LEU A 100 2.37 -7.31 11.57
C LEU A 100 3.07 -6.71 12.79
N HIS A 101 4.28 -6.13 12.62
CA HIS A 101 4.97 -5.46 13.71
C HIS A 101 4.21 -4.24 14.23
N GLN A 102 3.57 -3.45 13.33
CA GLN A 102 2.76 -2.29 13.69
C GLN A 102 1.51 -2.70 14.46
N ILE A 103 0.83 -3.77 14.03
CA ILE A 103 -0.32 -4.32 14.74
C ILE A 103 0.07 -4.82 16.13
N ALA A 104 1.16 -5.57 16.22
CA ALA A 104 1.67 -6.10 17.50
C ALA A 104 2.00 -4.95 18.47
N GLU A 105 2.65 -3.89 18.00
CA GLU A 105 2.98 -2.73 18.83
C GLU A 105 1.73 -1.95 19.24
N GLN A 106 0.78 -1.72 18.35
CA GLN A 106 -0.48 -1.05 18.66
C GLN A 106 -1.29 -1.80 19.71
N LEU A 107 -1.36 -3.13 19.62
CA LEU A 107 -2.17 -3.98 20.50
C LEU A 107 -1.44 -4.45 21.76
N ARG A 108 -0.17 -4.11 21.93
CA ARG A 108 0.62 -4.40 23.14
C ARG A 108 0.05 -3.76 24.41
N ASP A 109 -0.55 -2.57 24.26
CA ASP A 109 -1.22 -1.90 25.37
C ASP A 109 -2.59 -2.54 25.65
N PRO A 110 -2.88 -3.01 26.89
CA PRO A 110 -4.14 -3.68 27.20
C PRO A 110 -5.38 -2.81 27.02
N GLY A 111 -5.24 -1.49 27.19
CA GLY A 111 -6.35 -0.55 26.98
C GLY A 111 -6.68 -0.38 25.49
N ARG A 112 -5.67 -0.33 24.63
CA ARG A 112 -5.85 -0.32 23.17
C ARG A 112 -6.42 -1.65 22.68
N LEU A 113 -5.90 -2.77 23.16
CA LEU A 113 -6.41 -4.10 22.81
C LEU A 113 -7.89 -4.23 23.15
N ARG A 114 -8.32 -3.88 24.37
CA ARG A 114 -9.74 -3.91 24.74
C ARG A 114 -10.62 -3.04 23.85
N ARG A 115 -10.16 -1.84 23.46
CA ARG A 115 -10.91 -0.99 22.51
C ARG A 115 -10.95 -1.59 21.12
N PHE A 116 -9.84 -2.13 20.63
CA PHE A 116 -9.78 -2.84 19.37
C PHE A 116 -10.84 -3.95 19.31
N LEU A 117 -10.85 -4.83 20.31
CA LEU A 117 -11.82 -5.92 20.40
C LEU A 117 -13.27 -5.42 20.36
N ARG A 118 -13.60 -4.37 21.16
CA ARG A 118 -14.96 -3.79 21.16
C ARG A 118 -15.34 -3.15 19.83
N VAL A 119 -14.44 -2.39 19.22
CA VAL A 119 -14.71 -1.72 17.94
C VAL A 119 -14.91 -2.72 16.83
N VAL A 120 -14.05 -3.73 16.74
CA VAL A 120 -14.13 -4.79 15.74
C VAL A 120 -15.40 -5.64 15.92
N ALA A 121 -15.78 -5.96 17.16
CA ALA A 121 -16.99 -6.72 17.44
C ALA A 121 -18.28 -5.96 17.10
N ARG A 122 -18.28 -4.62 17.22
CA ARG A 122 -19.46 -3.77 17.01
C ARG A 122 -19.66 -3.29 15.60
N ALA A 123 -18.60 -3.20 14.80
CA ALA A 123 -18.70 -2.75 13.41
C ALA A 123 -19.50 -3.75 12.57
N ASP A 124 -20.17 -3.28 11.53
CA ASP A 124 -20.92 -4.15 10.61
C ASP A 124 -19.98 -5.07 9.84
N GLY A 125 -18.76 -4.59 9.52
CA GLY A 125 -17.73 -5.41 8.90
C GLY A 125 -16.31 -4.90 9.13
N CYS A 126 -15.33 -5.67 8.62
CA CYS A 126 -13.91 -5.31 8.68
C CYS A 126 -13.26 -5.47 7.31
N ILE A 127 -12.49 -4.47 6.91
CA ILE A 127 -11.64 -4.51 5.72
C ILE A 127 -10.18 -4.52 6.16
N ALA A 128 -9.42 -5.46 5.65
CA ALA A 128 -7.98 -5.55 5.85
C ALA A 128 -7.24 -5.37 4.54
N THR A 129 -6.14 -4.61 4.56
CA THR A 129 -5.27 -4.41 3.39
C THR A 129 -4.17 -5.47 3.28
N THR A 130 -4.13 -6.42 4.21
CA THR A 130 -3.25 -7.60 4.19
C THR A 130 -4.02 -8.85 4.61
N PRO A 131 -3.68 -10.05 4.11
CA PRO A 131 -4.31 -11.30 4.53
C PRO A 131 -4.14 -11.57 6.03
N GLU A 132 -2.98 -11.20 6.59
CA GLU A 132 -2.66 -11.38 8.01
C GLU A 132 -3.55 -10.52 8.92
N ALA A 133 -3.79 -9.26 8.53
CA ALA A 133 -4.72 -8.40 9.26
C ALA A 133 -6.18 -8.92 9.15
N ALA A 134 -6.57 -9.48 8.00
CA ALA A 134 -7.88 -10.12 7.86
C ALA A 134 -8.04 -11.32 8.80
N GLU A 135 -7.00 -12.12 8.95
CA GLU A 135 -7.01 -13.25 9.89
C GLU A 135 -7.15 -12.79 11.35
N ILE A 136 -6.47 -11.71 11.73
CA ILE A 136 -6.64 -11.11 13.06
C ILE A 136 -8.10 -10.67 13.28
N PHE A 137 -8.71 -9.99 12.31
CA PHE A 137 -10.11 -9.58 12.41
C PHE A 137 -11.05 -10.80 12.53
N ARG A 138 -10.86 -11.85 11.73
CA ARG A 138 -11.67 -13.08 11.82
C ARG A 138 -11.59 -13.71 13.22
N ARG A 139 -10.38 -13.80 13.79
CA ARG A 139 -10.20 -14.34 15.14
C ARG A 139 -10.90 -13.52 16.23
N VAL A 140 -10.96 -12.20 16.06
CA VAL A 140 -11.69 -11.34 17.00
C VAL A 140 -13.20 -11.52 16.88
N ARG A 141 -13.71 -11.80 15.68
CA ARG A 141 -15.15 -11.97 15.39
C ARG A 141 -15.66 -13.41 15.57
N LEU A 142 -14.96 -14.26 16.29
CA LEU A 142 -15.04 -15.74 16.51
C LEU A 142 -16.39 -16.44 16.38
N LYS A 143 -17.52 -15.76 16.42
CA LYS A 143 -18.87 -16.34 16.32
C LYS A 143 -19.76 -15.63 15.30
N GLN A 144 -19.24 -14.62 14.65
CA GLN A 144 -19.96 -13.87 13.64
C GLN A 144 -19.47 -14.33 12.28
N GLU A 145 -20.37 -14.41 11.37
CA GLU A 145 -20.17 -14.86 10.00
C GLU A 145 -18.84 -14.38 9.42
N THR A 146 -18.04 -15.32 8.95
CA THR A 146 -16.74 -15.08 8.31
C THR A 146 -16.85 -14.10 7.14
N ASP A 147 -18.04 -13.94 6.59
CA ASP A 147 -18.37 -13.08 5.47
C ASP A 147 -18.34 -11.58 5.78
N THR A 148 -18.28 -11.21 7.07
CA THR A 148 -18.15 -9.81 7.49
C THR A 148 -16.71 -9.30 7.56
N VAL A 149 -15.72 -10.12 7.17
CA VAL A 149 -14.30 -9.74 7.09
C VAL A 149 -13.78 -9.97 5.68
N ALA A 150 -13.31 -8.91 5.03
CA ALA A 150 -12.71 -8.99 3.71
C ALA A 150 -11.23 -8.59 3.71
N PHE A 151 -10.42 -9.34 2.95
CA PHE A 151 -9.12 -8.85 2.48
C PHE A 151 -9.34 -8.11 1.17
N ILE A 152 -9.16 -6.81 1.18
CA ILE A 152 -9.21 -5.94 0.01
C ILE A 152 -7.92 -5.13 -0.02
N ALA A 153 -7.04 -5.44 -0.96
CA ALA A 153 -5.75 -4.78 -1.09
C ALA A 153 -5.91 -3.29 -1.44
N THR A 154 -4.91 -2.48 -1.09
CA THR A 154 -4.89 -1.06 -1.46
C THR A 154 -4.96 -0.90 -2.97
N PRO A 155 -5.94 -0.15 -3.50
CA PRO A 155 -6.07 0.07 -4.94
C PRO A 155 -5.05 1.05 -5.50
N TYR A 156 -4.81 0.95 -6.82
CA TYR A 156 -3.97 1.86 -7.59
C TYR A 156 -4.68 2.29 -8.88
N PRO A 157 -4.47 3.55 -9.34
CA PRO A 157 -5.11 4.10 -10.56
C PRO A 157 -4.43 3.60 -11.84
N LEU A 158 -4.36 2.28 -12.03
CA LEU A 158 -3.59 1.63 -13.11
C LEU A 158 -4.15 1.89 -14.51
N GLU A 159 -5.44 2.18 -14.61
CA GLU A 159 -6.13 2.48 -15.87
C GLU A 159 -6.13 3.97 -16.23
N GLU A 160 -5.66 4.82 -15.31
CA GLU A 160 -5.76 6.27 -15.43
C GLU A 160 -4.50 6.85 -16.07
N LYS A 161 -4.61 7.33 -17.29
CA LYS A 161 -3.49 7.91 -18.07
C LYS A 161 -2.58 8.87 -17.29
N PRO A 162 -3.10 9.82 -16.50
CA PRO A 162 -2.25 10.74 -15.74
C PRO A 162 -1.35 10.06 -14.71
N TRP A 163 -1.68 8.81 -14.31
CA TRP A 163 -0.95 8.01 -13.33
C TRP A 163 -0.06 6.95 -13.96
N ASP A 164 0.13 6.95 -15.27
CA ASP A 164 1.09 6.09 -15.98
C ASP A 164 2.43 6.83 -16.12
N PHE A 165 3.42 6.41 -15.34
CA PHE A 165 4.77 6.98 -15.32
C PHE A 165 5.76 6.17 -16.16
N ALA A 166 5.29 5.28 -17.03
CA ALA A 166 6.15 4.47 -17.86
C ALA A 166 7.16 5.32 -18.65
N VAL A 167 8.41 4.86 -18.69
CA VAL A 167 9.43 5.38 -19.59
C VAL A 167 9.90 4.25 -20.52
N PRO A 168 10.38 4.58 -21.73
CA PRO A 168 10.91 3.60 -22.65
C PRO A 168 12.03 2.75 -22.02
N PRO A 169 12.11 1.44 -22.29
CA PRO A 169 13.11 0.56 -21.66
C PRO A 169 14.57 0.98 -21.87
N ASN A 170 14.87 1.68 -22.98
CA ASN A 170 16.20 2.23 -23.28
C ASN A 170 16.55 3.48 -22.44
N GLN A 171 15.59 4.08 -21.76
CA GLN A 171 15.78 5.18 -20.81
C GLN A 171 15.89 4.68 -19.36
N GLN A 172 15.67 3.40 -19.11
CA GLN A 172 15.79 2.82 -17.77
C GLN A 172 17.22 2.35 -17.50
N SER A 173 17.72 2.61 -16.30
CA SER A 173 19.04 2.16 -15.85
C SER A 173 19.07 1.91 -14.35
N GLY A 174 19.78 0.87 -13.93
CA GLY A 174 20.09 0.65 -12.53
C GLY A 174 18.96 0.09 -11.66
N ILE A 175 19.22 0.17 -10.38
CA ILE A 175 18.44 -0.40 -9.30
C ILE A 175 17.94 0.72 -8.39
N PHE A 176 16.64 0.79 -8.15
CA PHE A 176 16.08 1.63 -7.11
C PHE A 176 15.91 0.83 -5.81
N VAL A 177 16.46 1.28 -4.68
CA VAL A 177 16.23 0.62 -3.37
C VAL A 177 15.06 1.30 -2.68
N GLY A 178 13.94 0.59 -2.65
CA GLY A 178 12.63 1.11 -2.30
C GLY A 178 12.22 1.02 -0.83
N THR A 179 13.10 1.33 0.12
CA THR A 179 12.74 1.30 1.55
C THR A 179 12.73 2.72 2.14
N ARG A 180 11.63 3.08 2.81
CA ARG A 180 11.47 4.41 3.41
C ARG A 180 11.82 4.47 4.90
N GLU A 181 11.53 3.41 5.64
CA GLU A 181 11.70 3.35 7.11
C GLU A 181 12.97 2.55 7.45
N TRP A 182 14.11 3.21 7.44
CA TRP A 182 15.42 2.57 7.60
C TRP A 182 15.67 1.98 8.99
N ASP A 183 14.99 2.51 10.00
CA ASP A 183 15.14 2.10 11.41
C ASP A 183 14.21 0.96 11.81
N VAL A 184 13.31 0.52 10.94
CA VAL A 184 12.39 -0.60 11.22
C VAL A 184 13.06 -1.92 10.85
N PRO A 185 13.40 -2.80 11.83
CA PRO A 185 14.19 -4.01 11.58
C PRO A 185 13.56 -4.93 10.51
N SER A 186 12.25 -5.11 10.53
CA SER A 186 11.54 -5.98 9.57
C SER A 186 11.57 -5.48 8.12
N ARG A 187 11.93 -4.21 7.90
CA ARG A 187 12.15 -3.66 6.56
C ARG A 187 13.43 -4.18 5.91
N ASN A 188 14.37 -4.72 6.69
CA ASN A 188 15.65 -5.28 6.22
C ASN A 188 16.43 -4.34 5.28
N HIS A 189 16.37 -3.04 5.53
CA HIS A 189 16.93 -2.04 4.63
C HIS A 189 18.45 -2.21 4.43
N LEU A 190 19.20 -2.48 5.50
CA LEU A 190 20.63 -2.76 5.41
C LEU A 190 20.93 -3.95 4.49
N ALA A 191 20.17 -5.05 4.64
CA ALA A 191 20.33 -6.22 3.78
C ALA A 191 19.99 -5.90 2.31
N ALA A 192 18.98 -5.07 2.07
CA ALA A 192 18.63 -4.63 0.72
C ALA A 192 19.74 -3.78 0.08
N LEU A 193 20.37 -2.88 0.85
CA LEU A 193 21.52 -2.08 0.38
C LEU A 193 22.73 -2.95 0.08
N LEU A 194 23.06 -3.91 0.94
CA LEU A 194 24.17 -4.86 0.70
C LEU A 194 23.92 -5.70 -0.55
N LEU A 195 22.70 -6.22 -0.72
CA LEU A 195 22.33 -6.97 -1.91
C LEU A 195 22.37 -6.09 -3.17
N ALA A 196 21.89 -4.86 -3.11
CA ALA A 196 21.97 -3.90 -4.22
C ALA A 196 23.41 -3.62 -4.63
N ARG A 197 24.32 -3.44 -3.66
CA ARG A 197 25.75 -3.29 -3.91
C ARG A 197 26.36 -4.50 -4.61
N GLU A 198 26.08 -5.71 -4.13
CA GLU A 198 26.55 -6.95 -4.74
C GLU A 198 26.06 -7.11 -6.21
N ILE A 199 24.77 -6.79 -6.46
CA ILE A 199 24.19 -6.85 -7.80
C ILE A 199 24.83 -5.78 -8.68
N SER A 200 25.00 -4.56 -8.18
CA SER A 200 25.62 -3.44 -8.89
C SER A 200 27.02 -3.81 -9.39
N VAL A 201 27.86 -4.40 -8.52
CA VAL A 201 29.20 -4.86 -8.89
C VAL A 201 29.15 -5.95 -9.97
N ALA A 202 28.19 -6.88 -9.88
CA ALA A 202 28.08 -8.01 -10.81
C ALA A 202 27.44 -7.65 -12.16
N THR A 203 26.72 -6.54 -12.25
CA THR A 203 25.97 -6.14 -13.46
C THR A 203 26.40 -4.81 -14.03
N ASP A 204 27.29 -4.10 -13.35
CA ASP A 204 27.73 -2.73 -13.65
C ASP A 204 26.61 -1.66 -13.60
N GLU A 205 25.46 -1.99 -13.01
CA GLU A 205 24.30 -1.08 -12.90
C GLU A 205 24.40 -0.14 -11.70
N PRO A 206 24.01 1.13 -11.83
CA PRO A 206 23.99 2.06 -10.68
C PRO A 206 22.85 1.73 -9.71
N VAL A 207 23.02 2.18 -8.46
CA VAL A 207 22.01 2.07 -7.40
C VAL A 207 21.54 3.44 -7.00
N THR A 208 20.23 3.64 -6.88
CA THR A 208 19.62 4.88 -6.40
C THR A 208 18.87 4.62 -5.11
N VAL A 209 19.04 5.51 -4.12
CA VAL A 209 18.35 5.46 -2.82
C VAL A 209 17.81 6.83 -2.43
N PHE A 210 16.65 6.84 -1.76
CA PHE A 210 16.16 8.03 -1.06
C PHE A 210 16.56 7.96 0.42
N ASN A 211 17.49 8.81 0.82
CA ASN A 211 17.94 8.90 2.21
C ASN A 211 17.04 9.84 3.02
N LEU A 212 16.00 9.29 3.63
CA LEU A 212 15.13 10.03 4.55
C LEU A 212 15.62 9.98 6.02
N ALA A 213 16.73 9.26 6.29
CA ALA A 213 17.34 9.15 7.61
C ALA A 213 18.42 10.24 7.89
N GLY A 214 18.58 11.19 6.99
CA GLY A 214 19.51 12.31 7.12
C GLY A 214 20.96 11.87 7.32
N ARG A 215 21.68 12.48 8.27
CA ARG A 215 23.10 12.19 8.54
C ARG A 215 23.37 10.73 8.93
N LYS A 216 22.41 10.06 9.60
CA LYS A 216 22.52 8.66 9.98
C LYS A 216 22.54 7.75 8.75
N GLY A 217 21.65 8.02 7.80
CA GLY A 217 21.62 7.30 6.53
C GLY A 217 22.87 7.52 5.69
N LEU A 218 23.38 8.76 5.60
CA LEU A 218 24.61 9.06 4.88
C LEU A 218 25.80 8.30 5.46
N ARG A 219 25.95 8.25 6.80
CA ARG A 219 27.02 7.46 7.45
C ARG A 219 26.92 5.97 7.12
N LEU A 220 25.68 5.42 7.11
CA LEU A 220 25.47 4.03 6.72
C LEU A 220 25.88 3.78 5.25
N LEU A 221 25.47 4.64 4.34
CA LEU A 221 25.80 4.53 2.92
C LEU A 221 27.31 4.64 2.67
N THR A 222 28.00 5.53 3.38
CA THR A 222 29.47 5.66 3.34
C THR A 222 30.16 4.39 3.81
N ALA A 223 29.69 3.79 4.94
CA ALA A 223 30.25 2.57 5.50
C ALA A 223 30.02 1.32 4.61
N LEU A 224 29.07 1.38 3.69
CA LEU A 224 28.81 0.29 2.74
C LEU A 224 29.78 0.26 1.55
N GLU A 225 30.61 1.28 1.39
CA GLU A 225 31.68 1.32 0.37
C GLU A 225 31.18 0.94 -1.05
N PHE A 226 30.11 1.58 -1.52
CA PHE A 226 29.69 1.43 -2.92
C PHE A 226 30.82 1.91 -3.85
N PRO A 227 30.99 1.27 -5.02
CA PRO A 227 31.91 1.80 -6.03
C PRO A 227 31.60 3.27 -6.33
N PRO A 228 32.59 4.20 -6.44
CA PRO A 228 32.38 5.64 -6.52
C PRO A 228 31.40 5.95 -7.62
N SER A 229 31.10 5.89 -8.59
CA SER A 229 30.09 6.27 -9.60
C SER A 229 28.78 5.46 -9.55
N LYS A 230 28.66 4.46 -8.65
CA LYS A 230 27.54 3.52 -8.67
C LYS A 230 26.42 3.83 -7.68
N LEU A 231 26.60 4.78 -6.78
CA LEU A 231 25.55 5.16 -5.82
C LEU A 231 25.07 6.60 -6.09
N ARG A 232 23.76 6.73 -6.28
CA ARG A 232 23.03 8.00 -6.34
C ARG A 232 22.16 8.14 -5.11
N VAL A 233 22.28 9.25 -4.39
CA VAL A 233 21.56 9.50 -3.15
C VAL A 233 20.68 10.73 -3.31
N HIS A 234 19.37 10.56 -3.16
CA HIS A 234 18.42 11.64 -2.96
C HIS A 234 18.21 11.85 -1.47
N ASP A 235 18.63 12.96 -0.92
CA ASP A 235 18.55 13.28 0.51
C ASP A 235 17.45 14.29 0.85
N LYS A 236 16.60 14.61 -0.11
CA LYS A 236 15.43 15.48 0.04
C LYS A 236 14.15 14.71 -0.17
N HIS A 237 13.10 15.18 0.49
CA HIS A 237 11.75 14.72 0.22
C HIS A 237 11.26 15.33 -1.09
N GLU A 238 10.90 14.49 -2.04
CA GLU A 238 10.33 14.91 -3.32
C GLU A 238 8.79 14.84 -3.28
N PRO A 239 8.08 15.68 -4.05
CA PRO A 239 6.67 15.48 -4.35
C PRO A 239 6.42 14.07 -4.90
N TYR A 240 5.24 13.52 -4.65
CA TYR A 240 4.96 12.11 -4.99
C TYR A 240 5.11 11.82 -6.49
N ALA A 241 4.68 12.73 -7.35
CA ALA A 241 4.85 12.61 -8.79
C ALA A 241 6.32 12.56 -9.21
N GLU A 242 7.18 13.42 -8.65
CA GLU A 242 8.61 13.44 -8.93
C GLU A 242 9.29 12.15 -8.45
N TYR A 243 8.91 11.68 -7.26
CA TYR A 243 9.35 10.38 -6.76
C TYR A 243 8.99 9.24 -7.73
N LEU A 244 7.76 9.19 -8.26
CA LEU A 244 7.35 8.17 -9.24
C LEU A 244 8.11 8.28 -10.56
N ARG A 245 8.38 9.51 -11.04
CA ARG A 245 9.24 9.74 -12.21
C ARG A 245 10.66 9.23 -11.98
N GLU A 246 11.18 9.41 -10.77
CA GLU A 246 12.50 8.87 -10.45
C GLU A 246 12.47 7.33 -10.41
N VAL A 247 11.48 6.72 -9.76
CA VAL A 247 11.32 5.25 -9.76
C VAL A 247 11.25 4.69 -11.19
N ALA A 248 10.52 5.34 -12.09
CA ALA A 248 10.33 4.91 -13.47
C ALA A 248 11.62 4.85 -14.32
N LYS A 249 12.64 5.62 -13.96
CA LYS A 249 13.96 5.60 -14.63
C LYS A 249 14.77 4.34 -14.34
N HIS A 250 14.33 3.48 -13.43
CA HIS A 250 15.08 2.31 -13.00
C HIS A 250 14.56 1.01 -13.63
N LYS A 251 15.47 0.09 -13.89
CA LYS A 251 15.14 -1.23 -14.44
C LYS A 251 14.38 -2.09 -13.46
N ILE A 252 14.74 -2.01 -12.19
CA ILE A 252 14.07 -2.71 -11.09
C ILE A 252 13.98 -1.85 -9.83
N VAL A 253 12.97 -2.15 -8.99
CA VAL A 253 12.90 -1.75 -7.59
C VAL A 253 13.31 -2.95 -6.74
N LEU A 254 14.27 -2.79 -5.84
CA LEU A 254 14.73 -3.82 -4.93
C LEU A 254 14.35 -3.49 -3.50
N GLN A 255 13.75 -4.44 -2.78
CA GLN A 255 13.50 -4.35 -1.35
C GLN A 255 13.51 -5.74 -0.71
N LEU A 256 13.81 -5.81 0.58
CA LEU A 256 13.79 -7.06 1.35
C LEU A 256 12.84 -6.99 2.55
N ASP A 257 11.79 -6.17 2.47
CA ASP A 257 10.80 -6.00 3.53
C ASP A 257 10.10 -7.32 3.86
N ARG A 258 10.05 -7.66 5.17
CA ARG A 258 9.40 -8.84 5.75
C ARG A 258 8.29 -8.45 6.74
N SER A 259 7.75 -7.25 6.57
CA SER A 259 6.78 -6.67 7.51
C SER A 259 5.34 -7.10 7.26
N ARG A 260 5.04 -7.83 6.20
CA ARG A 260 3.67 -8.19 5.81
C ARG A 260 2.76 -6.96 5.73
N VAL A 261 3.23 -5.92 5.07
CA VAL A 261 2.52 -4.64 4.88
C VAL A 261 1.66 -4.65 3.61
N PRO A 262 0.84 -3.61 3.37
CA PRO A 262 0.13 -3.48 2.09
C PRO A 262 1.04 -3.50 0.86
N GLY A 263 2.27 -2.97 0.94
CA GLY A 263 3.24 -3.00 -0.15
C GLY A 263 3.26 -1.72 -0.99
N GLN A 264 3.31 -0.53 -0.36
CA GLN A 264 3.28 0.74 -1.10
C GLN A 264 4.41 0.86 -2.12
N VAL A 265 5.64 0.43 -1.78
CA VAL A 265 6.79 0.47 -2.72
C VAL A 265 6.52 -0.36 -3.98
N ALA A 266 5.89 -1.52 -3.83
CA ALA A 266 5.50 -2.34 -4.97
C ALA A 266 4.36 -1.68 -5.78
N GLY A 267 3.41 -1.02 -5.10
CA GLY A 267 2.37 -0.24 -5.78
C GLY A 267 2.93 0.95 -6.57
N ASP A 268 3.91 1.65 -6.01
CA ASP A 268 4.64 2.71 -6.71
C ASP A 268 5.36 2.16 -7.96
N ALA A 269 5.94 0.97 -7.86
CA ALA A 269 6.56 0.27 -8.98
C ALA A 269 5.56 -0.11 -10.09
N LEU A 270 4.29 -0.42 -9.73
CA LEU A 270 3.22 -0.63 -10.73
C LEU A 270 2.94 0.63 -11.54
N LEU A 271 2.82 1.79 -10.90
CA LEU A 271 2.59 3.07 -11.59
C LEU A 271 3.80 3.47 -12.46
N ALA A 272 5.00 3.11 -12.04
CA ALA A 272 6.25 3.34 -12.75
C ALA A 272 6.53 2.31 -13.86
N ARG A 273 5.68 1.29 -14.04
CA ARG A 273 5.88 0.18 -14.98
C ARG A 273 7.24 -0.50 -14.80
N THR A 274 7.69 -0.65 -13.56
CA THR A 274 8.97 -1.30 -13.24
C THR A 274 8.75 -2.53 -12.36
N ILE A 275 9.71 -3.45 -12.32
CA ILE A 275 9.56 -4.70 -11.56
C ILE A 275 10.05 -4.53 -10.14
N CYS A 276 9.20 -4.82 -9.16
CA CYS A 276 9.59 -4.91 -7.76
C CYS A 276 10.10 -6.32 -7.44
N VAL A 277 11.36 -6.43 -7.02
CA VAL A 277 12.00 -7.68 -6.60
C VAL A 277 12.17 -7.71 -5.09
N GLY A 278 11.74 -8.80 -4.45
CA GLY A 278 11.77 -8.96 -3.01
C GLY A 278 10.51 -8.39 -2.33
N GLY A 279 10.59 -8.20 -1.01
CA GLY A 279 9.41 -7.85 -0.21
C GLY A 279 8.39 -8.99 -0.07
N ASP A 280 7.55 -8.92 0.96
CA ASP A 280 6.49 -9.90 1.22
C ASP A 280 5.13 -9.26 1.51
N GLY A 281 4.96 -8.02 1.11
CA GLY A 281 3.71 -7.28 1.24
C GLY A 281 2.57 -7.86 0.39
N ALA A 282 1.37 -7.36 0.58
CA ALA A 282 0.19 -7.86 -0.12
C ALA A 282 0.28 -7.61 -1.64
N ILE A 283 0.76 -6.42 -2.05
CA ILE A 283 0.89 -6.07 -3.47
C ILE A 283 1.97 -6.90 -4.15
N GLU A 284 3.12 -7.14 -3.48
CA GLU A 284 4.19 -8.00 -3.97
C GLU A 284 3.68 -9.42 -4.25
N ARG A 285 2.92 -9.98 -3.32
CA ARG A 285 2.34 -11.33 -3.48
C ARG A 285 1.24 -11.41 -4.55
N ILE A 286 0.51 -10.33 -4.79
CA ILE A 286 -0.55 -10.28 -5.81
C ILE A 286 0.05 -10.06 -7.20
N ALA A 287 0.77 -8.96 -7.39
CA ALA A 287 1.22 -8.52 -8.70
C ALA A 287 2.59 -9.09 -9.08
N PHE A 288 3.52 -9.13 -8.14
CA PHE A 288 4.91 -9.54 -8.37
C PHE A 288 5.20 -10.96 -7.84
N ALA A 289 4.25 -11.87 -7.87
CA ALA A 289 4.36 -13.19 -7.25
C ALA A 289 5.61 -13.99 -7.66
N LYS A 290 6.07 -13.84 -8.91
CA LYS A 290 7.32 -14.44 -9.40
C LYS A 290 8.59 -13.81 -8.82
N PHE A 291 8.50 -12.59 -8.30
CA PHE A 291 9.63 -11.77 -7.85
C PHE A 291 9.57 -11.43 -6.36
N CYS A 292 8.45 -11.71 -5.68
CA CYS A 292 8.29 -11.41 -4.25
C CYS A 292 9.27 -12.22 -3.39
N GLY A 293 9.55 -11.71 -2.19
CA GLY A 293 10.49 -12.33 -1.25
C GLY A 293 9.93 -13.52 -0.47
N GLU A 294 8.60 -13.77 -0.53
CA GLU A 294 7.99 -14.86 0.22
C GLU A 294 8.55 -16.22 -0.22
N GLY A 295 9.06 -16.99 0.75
CA GLY A 295 9.64 -18.31 0.49
C GLY A 295 10.98 -18.31 -0.27
N ARG A 296 11.59 -17.14 -0.53
CA ARG A 296 12.86 -17.03 -1.27
C ARG A 296 14.01 -16.60 -0.40
N THR A 297 15.18 -17.15 -0.69
CA THR A 297 16.45 -16.72 -0.12
C THR A 297 16.98 -15.47 -0.82
N THR A 298 17.87 -14.73 -0.17
CA THR A 298 18.56 -13.58 -0.75
C THR A 298 19.33 -13.95 -2.04
N ALA A 299 19.93 -15.14 -2.09
CA ALA A 299 20.63 -15.63 -3.27
C ALA A 299 19.68 -15.81 -4.49
N GLN A 300 18.49 -16.38 -4.26
CA GLN A 300 17.47 -16.51 -5.32
C GLN A 300 16.98 -15.13 -5.81
N LEU A 301 16.77 -14.17 -4.90
CA LEU A 301 16.40 -12.81 -5.27
C LEU A 301 17.51 -12.10 -6.05
N LYS A 302 18.79 -12.33 -5.68
CA LYS A 302 19.95 -11.85 -6.45
C LYS A 302 19.94 -12.36 -7.89
N THR A 303 19.70 -13.65 -8.07
CA THR A 303 19.63 -14.26 -9.42
C THR A 303 18.51 -13.64 -10.25
N LEU A 304 17.29 -13.54 -9.71
CA LEU A 304 16.14 -12.92 -10.38
C LEU A 304 16.40 -11.45 -10.75
N ALA A 305 16.93 -10.66 -9.82
CA ALA A 305 17.27 -9.26 -10.08
C ALA A 305 18.33 -9.13 -11.17
N SER A 306 19.39 -9.94 -11.12
CA SER A 306 20.47 -9.92 -12.12
C SER A 306 19.99 -10.32 -13.51
N GLU A 307 19.08 -11.27 -13.61
CA GLU A 307 18.44 -11.67 -14.88
C GLU A 307 17.63 -10.51 -15.49
N LEU A 308 16.78 -9.88 -14.70
CA LEU A 308 15.97 -8.72 -15.14
C LEU A 308 16.83 -7.53 -15.57
N LEU A 309 17.96 -7.30 -14.91
CA LEU A 309 18.88 -6.22 -15.27
C LEU A 309 19.59 -6.47 -16.61
N LYS A 310 19.95 -7.72 -16.92
CA LYS A 310 20.70 -8.11 -18.11
C LYS A 310 19.80 -8.39 -19.32
N ASN A 311 18.56 -8.85 -19.10
CA ASN A 311 17.66 -9.28 -20.15
C ASN A 311 16.45 -8.34 -20.28
N THR A 312 16.48 -7.48 -21.30
CA THR A 312 15.42 -6.48 -21.56
C THR A 312 14.10 -7.15 -21.96
N ASP A 313 14.13 -8.24 -22.73
CA ASP A 313 12.91 -8.93 -23.16
C ASP A 313 12.24 -9.65 -22.01
N ALA A 314 13.01 -10.31 -21.13
CA ALA A 314 12.51 -10.93 -19.92
C ALA A 314 11.86 -9.88 -19.00
N ARG A 315 12.49 -8.69 -18.87
CA ARG A 315 11.94 -7.58 -18.09
C ARG A 315 10.65 -7.04 -18.71
N ALA A 316 10.60 -6.83 -20.03
CA ALA A 316 9.39 -6.36 -20.71
C ALA A 316 8.23 -7.35 -20.54
N THR A 317 8.48 -8.64 -20.72
CA THR A 317 7.48 -9.70 -20.48
C THR A 317 7.00 -9.70 -19.02
N ALA A 318 7.91 -9.57 -18.06
CA ALA A 318 7.59 -9.51 -16.65
C ALA A 318 6.71 -8.28 -16.30
N VAL A 319 6.96 -7.12 -16.91
CA VAL A 319 6.12 -5.92 -16.72
C VAL A 319 4.70 -6.19 -17.22
N VAL A 320 4.52 -6.73 -18.41
CA VAL A 320 3.19 -7.04 -18.97
C VAL A 320 2.42 -8.00 -18.04
N GLU A 321 3.05 -9.09 -17.62
CA GLU A 321 2.43 -10.07 -16.73
C GLU A 321 2.04 -9.45 -15.37
N THR A 322 2.92 -8.63 -14.81
CA THR A 322 2.68 -7.94 -13.53
C THR A 322 1.50 -6.97 -13.63
N GLN A 323 1.44 -6.19 -14.71
CA GLN A 323 0.34 -5.25 -14.95
C GLN A 323 -1.00 -5.98 -15.12
N TRP A 324 -1.02 -7.09 -15.84
CA TRP A 324 -2.21 -7.90 -15.99
C TRP A 324 -2.73 -8.43 -14.64
N ARG A 325 -1.86 -9.02 -13.83
CA ARG A 325 -2.23 -9.50 -12.47
C ARG A 325 -2.71 -8.36 -11.56
N ALA A 326 -2.07 -7.20 -11.65
CA ALA A 326 -2.44 -6.03 -10.87
C ALA A 326 -3.82 -5.49 -11.29
N ALA A 327 -4.12 -5.43 -12.59
CA ALA A 327 -5.39 -4.95 -13.11
C ALA A 327 -6.58 -5.73 -12.56
N GLU A 328 -6.46 -7.05 -12.42
CA GLU A 328 -7.54 -7.92 -11.92
C GLU A 328 -7.89 -7.69 -10.44
N ARG A 329 -6.95 -7.22 -9.61
CA ARG A 329 -7.12 -7.22 -8.15
C ARG A 329 -6.80 -5.89 -7.47
N LEU A 330 -6.01 -5.03 -8.11
CA LEU A 330 -5.48 -3.80 -7.53
C LEU A 330 -5.95 -2.54 -8.27
N SER A 331 -6.53 -2.67 -9.47
CA SER A 331 -7.03 -1.52 -10.20
C SER A 331 -8.20 -0.85 -9.48
N PHE A 332 -8.40 0.43 -9.73
CA PHE A 332 -9.52 1.18 -9.17
C PHE A 332 -10.86 0.53 -9.50
N HIS A 333 -11.02 0.06 -10.73
CA HIS A 333 -12.23 -0.66 -11.14
C HIS A 333 -12.45 -1.95 -10.35
N ALA A 334 -11.42 -2.79 -10.25
CA ALA A 334 -11.51 -4.08 -9.57
C ALA A 334 -11.81 -3.93 -8.07
N VAL A 335 -11.13 -2.99 -7.39
CA VAL A 335 -11.32 -2.77 -5.96
C VAL A 335 -12.65 -2.10 -5.65
N ARG A 336 -13.11 -1.14 -6.48
CA ARG A 336 -14.46 -0.58 -6.33
C ARG A 336 -15.53 -1.67 -6.37
N LYS A 337 -15.44 -2.61 -7.30
CA LYS A 337 -16.37 -3.76 -7.38
C LYS A 337 -16.33 -4.63 -6.12
N GLN A 338 -15.13 -4.93 -5.60
CA GLN A 338 -14.96 -5.69 -4.36
C GLN A 338 -15.59 -4.95 -3.16
N LEU A 339 -15.39 -3.64 -3.05
CA LEU A 339 -15.99 -2.81 -2.00
C LEU A 339 -17.51 -2.78 -2.10
N ALA A 340 -18.06 -2.56 -3.30
CA ALA A 340 -19.50 -2.54 -3.51
C ALA A 340 -20.15 -3.86 -3.07
N LEU A 341 -19.59 -5.00 -3.47
CA LEU A 341 -20.08 -6.32 -3.08
C LEU A 341 -19.96 -6.57 -1.56
N PHE A 342 -18.86 -6.13 -0.97
CA PHE A 342 -18.66 -6.27 0.47
C PHE A 342 -19.66 -5.44 1.26
N PHE A 343 -19.83 -4.15 0.93
CA PHE A 343 -20.76 -3.27 1.65
C PHE A 343 -22.23 -3.63 1.42
N ALA A 344 -22.61 -4.13 0.25
CA ALA A 344 -23.95 -4.68 0.04
C ALA A 344 -24.23 -5.83 1.02
N ARG A 345 -23.32 -6.80 1.12
CA ARG A 345 -23.46 -7.96 2.01
C ARG A 345 -23.59 -7.57 3.49
N ILE A 346 -22.73 -6.68 4.01
CA ILE A 346 -22.81 -6.27 5.43
C ILE A 346 -23.98 -5.31 5.71
N GLY A 347 -24.51 -4.61 4.69
CA GLY A 347 -25.67 -3.73 4.83
C GLY A 347 -26.99 -4.48 4.91
N ASP A 348 -27.10 -5.66 4.30
CA ASP A 348 -28.30 -6.52 4.36
C ASP A 348 -28.49 -7.16 5.76
N HIS A 349 -27.48 -7.15 6.61
CA HIS A 349 -27.50 -7.66 7.99
C HIS A 349 -27.73 -6.57 9.06
N SER A 350 -27.85 -5.30 8.65
CA SER A 350 -28.05 -4.12 9.54
C SER A 350 -29.50 -3.66 9.50
#